data_03e880680ada0a815a42040812a058f7
#
_entry.id   03e880680ada0a815a42040812a058f7
#
_cell.length_a   1.000
_cell.length_b   1.000
_cell.length_c   1.000
_cell.angle_alpha   90.00
_cell.angle_beta   90.00
_cell.angle_gamma   90.00
#
_symmetry.space_group_name_H-M   'P 1'
#
loop_
_entity.id
_entity.type
_entity.pdbx_description
1 polymer ?
#
loop_
_entity_poly.entity_id
_entity_poly.type
_entity_poly.pdbx_seq_one_letter_code
_entity_poly.pdbx_strand_id
1 'polypeptide(L)'
;MKLTIVTAVLLGVLLTPTLAEDFPNPEGGNQIAVEGGYQMLNLNNERHVATIEQRSTRGSWKTIWNYENGFIATKVLPDRSCFISTMNREEFPGFDTLRSLTEENRILEGKEEPRREVTFIVKEPVEDLNSYGPDISSMCSGLTSYTAHEVQGPQDTYNEGSCTTLDVMRAVELKYCRGYDNV
;
A
#
# COMPACT_ATOMS: atom_id res chain seq x y z
N MET A 1 14.75 59.74 20.36
CA MET A 1 13.93 58.62 20.82
C MET A 1 13.05 58.07 19.67
N LYS A 2 13.64 57.58 18.57
CA LYS A 2 12.92 56.97 17.44
C LYS A 2 13.62 55.69 16.90
N LEU A 3 14.65 55.18 17.63
CA LEU A 3 15.46 54.06 17.14
C LEU A 3 15.18 52.73 17.88
N THR A 4 14.37 52.73 18.93
CA THR A 4 14.12 51.54 19.77
C THR A 4 12.85 50.74 19.40
N ILE A 5 12.02 51.25 18.50
CA ILE A 5 10.77 50.56 18.12
C ILE A 5 10.98 49.63 16.91
N VAL A 6 11.97 49.87 16.06
CA VAL A 6 12.20 49.09 14.84
C VAL A 6 12.90 47.76 15.12
N THR A 7 13.64 47.63 16.21
CA THR A 7 14.34 46.40 16.56
C THR A 7 13.46 45.32 17.21
N ALA A 8 12.32 45.73 17.79
CA ALA A 8 11.40 44.77 18.43
C ALA A 8 10.50 44.01 17.44
N VAL A 9 10.28 44.55 16.23
CA VAL A 9 9.42 43.94 15.21
C VAL A 9 10.20 42.89 14.39
N LEU A 10 11.53 42.97 14.29
CA LEU A 10 12.33 42.03 13.51
C LEU A 10 12.68 40.73 14.24
N LEU A 11 12.50 40.67 15.56
CA LEU A 11 12.76 39.47 16.36
C LEU A 11 11.52 38.55 16.51
N GLY A 12 10.34 39.02 16.11
CA GLY A 12 9.09 38.27 16.22
C GLY A 12 8.79 37.31 15.04
N VAL A 13 9.55 37.37 13.96
CA VAL A 13 9.24 36.60 12.72
C VAL A 13 10.02 35.26 12.62
N LEU A 14 10.97 35.00 13.53
CA LEU A 14 11.82 33.80 13.47
C LEU A 14 11.36 32.61 14.34
N LEU A 15 10.20 32.71 14.98
CA LEU A 15 9.59 31.64 15.78
C LEU A 15 8.26 31.20 15.16
N THR A 16 8.23 30.87 13.87
CA THR A 16 7.19 29.99 13.37
C THR A 16 7.54 28.60 13.87
N PRO A 17 6.72 27.97 14.75
CA PRO A 17 6.87 26.54 15.00
C PRO A 17 6.67 25.86 13.66
N THR A 18 7.70 25.20 13.15
CA THR A 18 7.51 24.17 12.13
C THR A 18 6.54 23.18 12.78
N LEU A 19 5.31 23.16 12.31
CA LEU A 19 4.39 22.04 12.56
C LEU A 19 5.07 20.82 11.93
N ALA A 20 5.90 20.14 12.71
CA ALA A 20 6.20 18.75 12.46
C ALA A 20 4.82 18.08 12.46
N GLU A 21 4.37 17.56 11.32
CA GLU A 21 3.22 16.68 11.29
C GLU A 21 3.61 15.48 12.17
N ASP A 22 3.08 15.49 13.39
CA ASP A 22 3.24 14.44 14.37
C ASP A 22 2.39 13.28 13.86
N PHE A 23 3.02 12.39 13.08
CA PHE A 23 2.38 11.13 12.73
C PHE A 23 2.17 10.36 14.04
N PRO A 24 0.94 9.95 14.36
CA PRO A 24 0.67 9.26 15.60
C PRO A 24 1.57 8.03 15.71
N ASN A 25 2.29 7.95 16.81
CA ASN A 25 3.15 6.83 17.14
C ASN A 25 2.30 5.54 17.09
N PRO A 26 2.70 4.48 16.36
CA PRO A 26 1.89 3.27 16.19
C PRO A 26 1.83 2.47 17.52
N GLU A 27 0.96 2.85 18.44
CA GLU A 27 0.75 2.14 19.72
C GLU A 27 -0.24 0.96 19.62
N GLY A 28 -0.68 0.57 18.42
CA GLY A 28 -1.57 -0.57 18.20
C GLY A 28 -0.87 -1.72 17.48
N GLY A 29 -1.07 -2.97 17.93
CA GLY A 29 -0.51 -4.19 17.34
C GLY A 29 -0.91 -4.45 15.85
N ASN A 30 -1.64 -3.53 15.23
CA ASN A 30 -2.09 -3.59 13.83
C ASN A 30 -1.38 -2.56 12.93
N GLN A 31 -0.34 -1.89 13.42
CA GLN A 31 0.39 -0.88 12.65
C GLN A 31 1.88 -1.17 12.63
N ILE A 32 2.53 -0.87 11.50
CA ILE A 32 3.98 -0.84 11.37
C ILE A 32 4.43 0.52 10.83
N ALA A 33 5.56 1.03 11.35
CA ALA A 33 6.19 2.22 10.84
C ALA A 33 6.88 1.91 9.51
N VAL A 34 6.75 2.82 8.54
CA VAL A 34 7.47 2.80 7.27
C VAL A 34 8.09 4.18 7.03
N GLU A 35 8.98 4.27 6.05
CA GLU A 35 9.63 5.54 5.76
C GLU A 35 8.61 6.64 5.39
N GLY A 36 8.56 7.69 6.21
CA GLY A 36 7.66 8.81 6.01
C GLY A 36 6.18 8.54 6.30
N GLY A 37 5.86 7.47 7.05
CA GLY A 37 4.47 7.15 7.36
C GLY A 37 4.27 5.84 8.11
N TYR A 38 3.14 5.20 7.85
CA TYR A 38 2.78 3.93 8.49
C TYR A 38 1.92 3.06 7.57
N GLN A 39 1.89 1.77 7.86
CA GLN A 39 0.90 0.83 7.33
C GLN A 39 -0.01 0.34 8.44
N MET A 40 -1.27 0.14 8.13
CA MET A 40 -2.30 -0.32 9.07
C MET A 40 -3.01 -1.55 8.51
N LEU A 41 -3.08 -2.61 9.34
CA LEU A 41 -3.84 -3.82 9.04
C LEU A 41 -5.23 -3.76 9.71
N ASN A 42 -6.27 -4.05 8.96
CA ASN A 42 -7.62 -4.26 9.45
C ASN A 42 -8.12 -5.64 9.00
N LEU A 43 -8.57 -6.46 9.94
CA LEU A 43 -9.08 -7.81 9.70
C LEU A 43 -10.58 -7.87 9.93
N ASN A 44 -11.32 -8.28 8.91
CA ASN A 44 -12.73 -8.65 9.04
C ASN A 44 -12.83 -10.17 9.13
N ASN A 45 -12.96 -10.69 10.35
CA ASN A 45 -12.99 -12.12 10.63
C ASN A 45 -14.25 -12.81 10.07
N GLU A 46 -15.39 -12.10 9.98
CA GLU A 46 -16.65 -12.68 9.48
C GLU A 46 -16.58 -12.98 7.98
N ARG A 47 -15.89 -12.13 7.22
CA ARG A 47 -15.77 -12.23 5.76
C ARG A 47 -14.39 -12.71 5.30
N HIS A 48 -13.49 -13.04 6.21
CA HIS A 48 -12.09 -13.40 5.91
C HIS A 48 -11.43 -12.42 4.94
N VAL A 49 -11.57 -11.12 5.22
CA VAL A 49 -11.00 -10.04 4.42
C VAL A 49 -9.97 -9.28 5.24
N ALA A 50 -8.76 -9.21 4.73
CA ALA A 50 -7.71 -8.34 5.25
C ALA A 50 -7.63 -7.06 4.40
N THR A 51 -7.57 -5.92 5.05
CA THR A 51 -7.34 -4.62 4.43
C THR A 51 -6.06 -4.04 4.97
N ILE A 52 -5.12 -3.72 4.10
CA ILE A 52 -3.87 -3.06 4.44
C ILE A 52 -3.83 -1.71 3.74
N GLU A 53 -3.58 -0.66 4.50
CA GLU A 53 -3.50 0.71 4.00
C GLU A 53 -2.18 1.34 4.39
N GLN A 54 -1.46 1.89 3.43
CA GLN A 54 -0.29 2.74 3.68
C GLN A 54 -0.66 4.20 3.52
N ARG A 55 -0.22 5.00 4.49
CA ARG A 55 -0.22 6.46 4.45
C ARG A 55 1.19 6.95 4.65
N SER A 56 1.75 7.61 3.64
CA SER A 56 3.08 8.17 3.72
C SER A 56 3.19 9.44 2.86
N THR A 57 4.23 10.22 3.11
CA THR A 57 4.58 11.41 2.31
C THR A 57 4.98 11.06 0.87
N ARG A 58 5.38 9.82 0.61
CA ARG A 58 5.78 9.32 -0.71
C ARG A 58 4.63 8.76 -1.54
N GLY A 59 3.46 8.63 -0.96
CA GLY A 59 2.27 8.10 -1.62
C GLY A 59 1.44 7.22 -0.69
N SER A 60 0.19 7.06 -1.08
CA SER A 60 -0.77 6.24 -0.34
C SER A 60 -1.33 5.17 -1.25
N TRP A 61 -1.47 3.97 -0.70
CA TRP A 61 -2.11 2.86 -1.37
C TRP A 61 -2.94 2.05 -0.37
N LYS A 62 -3.84 1.24 -0.90
CA LYS A 62 -4.67 0.35 -0.11
C LYS A 62 -4.82 -0.96 -0.86
N THR A 63 -4.60 -2.09 -0.17
CA THR A 63 -4.86 -3.41 -0.72
C THR A 63 -5.89 -4.16 0.13
N ILE A 64 -6.75 -4.92 -0.56
CA ILE A 64 -7.71 -5.83 0.03
C ILE A 64 -7.31 -7.24 -0.37
N TRP A 65 -7.12 -8.11 0.60
CA TRP A 65 -6.91 -9.54 0.43
C TRP A 65 -8.18 -10.26 0.88
N ASN A 66 -8.99 -10.68 -0.09
CA ASN A 66 -10.24 -11.38 0.16
C ASN A 66 -10.00 -12.90 0.08
N TYR A 67 -9.81 -13.51 1.24
CA TYR A 67 -9.53 -14.94 1.34
C TYR A 67 -10.77 -15.80 1.08
N GLU A 68 -11.98 -15.28 1.25
CA GLU A 68 -13.21 -16.01 0.97
C GLU A 68 -13.37 -16.23 -0.54
N ASN A 69 -13.29 -15.14 -1.31
CA ASN A 69 -13.52 -15.16 -2.75
C ASN A 69 -12.25 -15.40 -3.58
N GLY A 70 -11.06 -15.38 -2.93
CA GLY A 70 -9.79 -15.60 -3.60
C GLY A 70 -9.35 -14.46 -4.52
N PHE A 71 -9.68 -13.20 -4.18
CA PHE A 71 -9.25 -12.02 -4.91
C PHE A 71 -8.33 -11.13 -4.08
N ILE A 72 -7.41 -10.49 -4.77
CA ILE A 72 -6.62 -9.37 -4.26
C ILE A 72 -6.93 -8.13 -5.11
N ALA A 73 -7.12 -7.00 -4.46
CA ALA A 73 -7.27 -5.73 -5.17
C ALA A 73 -6.41 -4.66 -4.51
N THR A 74 -5.72 -3.88 -5.33
CA THR A 74 -4.80 -2.83 -4.86
C THR A 74 -5.12 -1.50 -5.53
N LYS A 75 -5.46 -0.51 -4.72
CA LYS A 75 -5.65 0.87 -5.12
C LYS A 75 -4.37 1.67 -4.89
N VAL A 76 -3.87 2.33 -5.93
CA VAL A 76 -2.71 3.23 -5.88
C VAL A 76 -3.18 4.65 -6.15
N LEU A 77 -3.07 5.52 -5.14
CA LEU A 77 -3.66 6.86 -5.22
C LEU A 77 -2.90 7.83 -6.14
N PRO A 78 -1.58 7.86 -6.19
CA PRO A 78 -0.88 8.71 -7.16
C PRO A 78 -1.31 8.44 -8.60
N ASP A 79 -1.47 7.17 -8.96
CA ASP A 79 -1.82 6.74 -10.32
C ASP A 79 -3.33 6.73 -10.58
N ARG A 80 -4.15 6.90 -9.53
CA ARG A 80 -5.61 6.77 -9.57
C ARG A 80 -6.09 5.47 -10.21
N SER A 81 -5.34 4.40 -9.99
CA SER A 81 -5.56 3.08 -10.57
C SER A 81 -5.92 2.05 -9.51
N CYS A 82 -6.69 1.05 -9.93
CA CYS A 82 -7.01 -0.13 -9.12
C CYS A 82 -6.67 -1.39 -9.92
N PHE A 83 -5.88 -2.28 -9.31
CA PHE A 83 -5.47 -3.54 -9.92
C PHE A 83 -6.18 -4.69 -9.19
N ILE A 84 -6.79 -5.60 -9.94
CA ILE A 84 -7.55 -6.73 -9.38
C ILE A 84 -7.01 -8.03 -9.98
N SER A 85 -6.68 -8.98 -9.12
CA SER A 85 -6.15 -10.30 -9.51
C SER A 85 -6.73 -11.42 -8.65
N THR A 86 -6.61 -12.65 -9.13
CA THR A 86 -6.81 -13.83 -8.30
C THR A 86 -5.68 -13.96 -7.30
N MET A 87 -6.01 -14.39 -6.08
CA MET A 87 -5.05 -14.62 -5.02
C MET A 87 -4.53 -16.06 -5.07
N ASN A 88 -3.24 -16.23 -5.29
CA ASN A 88 -2.59 -17.51 -5.06
C ASN A 88 -2.26 -17.66 -3.57
N ARG A 89 -3.04 -18.47 -2.86
CA ARG A 89 -2.91 -18.61 -1.39
C ARG A 89 -1.58 -19.18 -0.93
N GLU A 90 -0.80 -19.79 -1.81
CA GLU A 90 0.54 -20.31 -1.49
C GLU A 90 1.57 -19.17 -1.43
N GLU A 91 1.31 -18.07 -2.14
CA GLU A 91 2.17 -16.89 -2.20
C GLU A 91 1.85 -15.85 -1.12
N PHE A 92 0.69 -15.96 -0.47
CA PHE A 92 0.25 -15.01 0.55
C PHE A 92 0.25 -15.63 1.95
N PRO A 93 0.54 -14.84 3.00
CA PRO A 93 0.38 -15.28 4.38
C PRO A 93 -1.05 -15.74 4.65
N GLY A 94 -1.25 -16.75 5.48
CA GLY A 94 -2.58 -17.19 5.90
C GLY A 94 -3.30 -16.09 6.68
N PHE A 95 -4.63 -15.98 6.52
CA PHE A 95 -5.45 -14.96 7.17
C PHE A 95 -5.21 -14.90 8.69
N ASP A 96 -5.18 -16.06 9.35
CA ASP A 96 -5.02 -16.16 10.80
C ASP A 96 -3.62 -15.76 11.29
N THR A 97 -2.62 -15.78 10.40
CA THR A 97 -1.23 -15.44 10.74
C THR A 97 -0.91 -13.96 10.55
N LEU A 98 -1.76 -13.20 9.85
CA LEU A 98 -1.47 -11.81 9.49
C LEU A 98 -1.22 -10.91 10.71
N ARG A 99 -1.97 -11.10 11.81
CA ARG A 99 -1.79 -10.31 13.02
C ARG A 99 -0.44 -10.55 13.68
N SER A 100 -0.05 -11.82 13.82
CA SER A 100 1.25 -12.19 14.40
C SER A 100 2.41 -11.73 13.54
N LEU A 101 2.31 -11.85 12.21
CA LEU A 101 3.29 -11.31 11.27
C LEU A 101 3.46 -9.79 11.40
N THR A 102 2.36 -9.05 11.56
CA THR A 102 2.43 -7.60 11.76
C THR A 102 3.18 -7.24 13.03
N GLU A 103 2.92 -7.97 14.11
CA GLU A 103 3.58 -7.75 15.39
C GLU A 103 5.08 -8.11 15.35
N GLU A 104 5.42 -9.23 14.71
CA GLU A 104 6.80 -9.65 14.49
C GLU A 104 7.56 -8.64 13.63
N ASN A 105 6.99 -8.24 12.50
CA ASN A 105 7.61 -7.30 11.57
C ASN A 105 7.73 -5.86 12.13
N ARG A 106 6.91 -5.51 13.12
CA ARG A 106 7.04 -4.25 13.86
C ARG A 106 8.32 -4.22 14.70
N ILE A 107 8.69 -5.34 15.29
CA ILE A 107 9.87 -5.47 16.17
C ILE A 107 11.17 -5.52 15.37
N LEU A 108 11.10 -6.01 14.11
CA LEU A 108 12.25 -6.20 13.22
C LEU A 108 12.70 -4.91 12.50
N GLU A 109 12.48 -3.76 13.09
CA GLU A 109 12.86 -2.45 12.52
C GLU A 109 14.34 -2.44 12.14
N GLY A 110 14.63 -2.32 10.83
CA GLY A 110 15.99 -2.26 10.29
C GLY A 110 16.61 -3.61 9.89
N LYS A 111 15.92 -4.74 10.00
CA LYS A 111 16.36 -6.01 9.40
C LYS A 111 15.67 -6.20 8.06
N GLU A 112 16.46 -6.24 7.00
CA GLU A 112 15.99 -6.69 5.69
C GLU A 112 15.88 -8.22 5.71
N GLU A 113 14.68 -8.74 5.94
CA GLU A 113 14.39 -10.15 5.69
C GLU A 113 13.94 -10.32 4.22
N PRO A 114 14.25 -11.46 3.60
CA PRO A 114 13.78 -11.72 2.24
C PRO A 114 12.25 -11.78 2.23
N ARG A 115 11.64 -10.79 1.57
CA ARG A 115 10.19 -10.73 1.36
C ARG A 115 9.82 -11.65 0.21
N ARG A 116 8.63 -12.23 0.29
CA ARG A 116 8.07 -12.93 -0.85
C ARG A 116 7.66 -11.92 -1.91
N GLU A 117 8.21 -12.04 -3.11
CA GLU A 117 7.87 -11.20 -4.24
C GLU A 117 6.76 -11.87 -5.08
N VAL A 118 5.70 -11.12 -5.35
CA VAL A 118 4.60 -11.54 -6.23
C VAL A 118 4.43 -10.51 -7.33
N THR A 119 4.66 -10.94 -8.56
CA THR A 119 4.61 -10.07 -9.74
C THR A 119 3.34 -10.34 -10.54
N PHE A 120 2.64 -9.25 -10.86
CA PHE A 120 1.42 -9.25 -11.68
C PHE A 120 1.64 -8.46 -12.96
N ILE A 121 1.19 -9.02 -14.08
CA ILE A 121 1.08 -8.29 -15.35
C ILE A 121 -0.30 -7.67 -15.45
N VAL A 122 -0.35 -6.36 -15.57
CA VAL A 122 -1.58 -5.58 -15.80
C VAL A 122 -2.10 -5.89 -17.19
N LYS A 123 -3.40 -6.18 -17.28
CA LYS A 123 -4.09 -6.59 -18.47
C LYS A 123 -5.20 -5.61 -18.86
N GLU A 124 -6.40 -6.10 -19.05
CA GLU A 124 -7.53 -5.39 -19.59
C GLU A 124 -8.25 -4.53 -18.56
N PRO A 125 -8.91 -3.44 -18.96
CA PRO A 125 -9.81 -2.70 -18.09
C PRO A 125 -10.93 -3.59 -17.54
N VAL A 126 -11.32 -3.36 -16.28
CA VAL A 126 -12.44 -4.04 -15.65
C VAL A 126 -13.74 -3.31 -16.03
N GLU A 127 -14.69 -4.03 -16.63
CA GLU A 127 -15.99 -3.49 -17.02
C GLU A 127 -17.00 -3.50 -15.86
N ASP A 128 -17.02 -4.57 -15.07
CA ASP A 128 -17.94 -4.73 -13.94
C ASP A 128 -17.18 -5.04 -12.63
N LEU A 129 -17.08 -4.03 -11.78
CA LEU A 129 -16.47 -4.15 -10.46
C LEU A 129 -17.30 -4.99 -9.48
N ASN A 130 -18.61 -5.12 -9.70
CA ASN A 130 -19.48 -5.82 -8.76
C ASN A 130 -19.21 -7.33 -8.75
N SER A 131 -18.66 -7.88 -9.83
CA SER A 131 -18.26 -9.29 -9.92
C SER A 131 -17.17 -9.70 -8.92
N TYR A 132 -16.44 -8.72 -8.36
CA TYR A 132 -15.36 -8.95 -7.39
C TYR A 132 -15.80 -8.77 -5.92
N GLY A 133 -17.07 -8.49 -5.70
CA GLY A 133 -17.66 -8.31 -4.39
C GLY A 133 -17.65 -6.86 -3.86
N PRO A 134 -18.42 -6.59 -2.80
CA PRO A 134 -18.73 -5.23 -2.36
C PRO A 134 -17.51 -4.46 -1.85
N ASP A 135 -16.56 -5.13 -1.20
CA ASP A 135 -15.37 -4.47 -0.64
C ASP A 135 -14.46 -3.92 -1.74
N ILE A 136 -14.20 -4.75 -2.76
CA ILE A 136 -13.36 -4.38 -3.91
C ILE A 136 -14.09 -3.35 -4.76
N SER A 137 -15.36 -3.57 -5.07
CA SER A 137 -16.18 -2.63 -5.84
C SER A 137 -16.20 -1.24 -5.18
N SER A 138 -16.42 -1.18 -3.86
CA SER A 138 -16.39 0.09 -3.12
C SER A 138 -15.02 0.77 -3.14
N MET A 139 -13.94 0.01 -2.95
CA MET A 139 -12.58 0.56 -2.93
C MET A 139 -12.14 1.12 -4.28
N CYS A 140 -12.47 0.42 -5.37
CA CYS A 140 -12.05 0.77 -6.73
C CYS A 140 -12.99 1.73 -7.45
N SER A 141 -14.16 2.02 -6.87
CA SER A 141 -15.17 2.91 -7.47
C SER A 141 -14.58 4.28 -7.80
N GLY A 142 -14.84 4.76 -9.03
CA GLY A 142 -14.35 6.05 -9.52
C GLY A 142 -12.86 6.07 -9.90
N LEU A 143 -12.21 4.92 -9.97
CA LEU A 143 -10.83 4.75 -10.42
C LEU A 143 -10.81 3.96 -11.74
N THR A 144 -9.73 4.12 -12.50
CA THR A 144 -9.45 3.23 -13.62
C THR A 144 -8.99 1.88 -13.07
N SER A 145 -9.78 0.84 -13.32
CA SER A 145 -9.54 -0.50 -12.77
C SER A 145 -9.09 -1.45 -13.88
N TYR A 146 -8.11 -2.30 -13.54
CA TYR A 146 -7.52 -3.26 -14.47
C TYR A 146 -7.49 -4.64 -13.84
N THR A 147 -7.67 -5.67 -14.66
CA THR A 147 -7.29 -7.04 -14.27
C THR A 147 -5.78 -7.17 -14.28
N ALA A 148 -5.26 -8.05 -13.43
CA ALA A 148 -3.84 -8.39 -13.41
C ALA A 148 -3.65 -9.89 -13.16
N HIS A 149 -2.63 -10.49 -13.74
CA HIS A 149 -2.35 -11.92 -13.66
C HIS A 149 -0.98 -12.12 -13.06
N GLU A 150 -0.89 -12.98 -12.04
CA GLU A 150 0.37 -13.40 -11.47
C GLU A 150 1.23 -14.11 -12.52
N VAL A 151 2.52 -13.80 -12.52
CA VAL A 151 3.51 -14.45 -13.36
C VAL A 151 4.56 -15.11 -12.49
N GLN A 152 4.85 -16.37 -12.81
CA GLN A 152 5.93 -17.15 -12.21
C GLN A 152 7.00 -17.38 -13.27
N GLY A 153 8.25 -17.04 -12.94
CA GLY A 153 9.39 -17.32 -13.82
C GLY A 153 10.17 -16.09 -14.29
N PRO A 154 11.09 -16.24 -15.25
CA PRO A 154 12.03 -15.19 -15.62
C PRO A 154 11.34 -13.96 -16.21
N GLN A 155 11.97 -12.82 -15.99
CA GLN A 155 11.49 -11.44 -16.20
C GLN A 155 11.23 -11.04 -17.67
N ASP A 156 11.25 -11.98 -18.60
CA ASP A 156 11.17 -11.68 -20.06
C ASP A 156 9.78 -11.26 -20.56
N THR A 157 8.78 -11.22 -19.67
CA THR A 157 7.38 -10.95 -20.05
C THR A 157 6.91 -9.53 -19.76
N TYR A 158 7.70 -8.72 -19.05
CA TYR A 158 7.34 -7.35 -18.67
C TYR A 158 8.55 -6.41 -18.59
N ASN A 159 8.28 -5.11 -18.65
CA ASN A 159 9.29 -4.07 -18.48
C ASN A 159 9.37 -3.68 -16.99
N GLU A 160 10.48 -4.00 -16.32
CA GLU A 160 10.71 -3.65 -14.91
C GLU A 160 10.57 -2.15 -14.63
N GLY A 161 10.95 -1.30 -15.57
CA GLY A 161 10.81 0.15 -15.44
C GLY A 161 9.35 0.64 -15.44
N SER A 162 8.37 -0.23 -15.74
CA SER A 162 6.94 0.08 -15.76
C SER A 162 6.18 -0.45 -14.54
N CYS A 163 6.89 -0.99 -13.54
CA CYS A 163 6.27 -1.62 -12.38
C CYS A 163 5.96 -0.60 -11.27
N THR A 164 4.79 -0.75 -10.66
CA THR A 164 4.46 -0.16 -9.37
C THR A 164 4.73 -1.20 -8.29
N THR A 165 5.69 -0.93 -7.41
CA THR A 165 6.12 -1.86 -6.35
C THR A 165 5.61 -1.40 -5.01
N LEU A 166 5.02 -2.32 -4.24
CA LEU A 166 4.44 -2.08 -2.94
C LEU A 166 4.97 -3.11 -1.93
N ASP A 167 5.61 -2.62 -0.88
CA ASP A 167 5.96 -3.44 0.27
C ASP A 167 4.78 -3.51 1.23
N VAL A 168 4.19 -4.69 1.37
CA VAL A 168 3.00 -4.91 2.20
C VAL A 168 3.41 -5.58 3.50
N MET A 169 3.33 -4.83 4.61
CA MET A 169 3.62 -5.29 5.98
C MET A 169 5.01 -5.93 6.15
N ARG A 170 5.99 -5.61 5.29
CA ARG A 170 7.31 -6.27 5.24
C ARG A 170 7.23 -7.80 5.05
N ALA A 171 6.10 -8.31 4.62
CA ALA A 171 5.85 -9.73 4.41
C ALA A 171 5.82 -10.10 2.94
N VAL A 172 5.17 -9.27 2.11
CA VAL A 172 4.99 -9.52 0.68
C VAL A 172 5.32 -8.25 -0.09
N GLU A 173 6.10 -8.37 -1.15
CA GLU A 173 6.31 -7.32 -2.13
C GLU A 173 5.42 -7.59 -3.34
N LEU A 174 4.48 -6.68 -3.60
CA LEU A 174 3.60 -6.75 -4.76
C LEU A 174 4.14 -5.85 -5.88
N LYS A 175 4.33 -6.43 -7.07
CA LYS A 175 4.73 -5.70 -8.28
C LYS A 175 3.62 -5.76 -9.31
N TYR A 176 3.11 -4.61 -9.74
CA TYR A 176 2.16 -4.49 -10.84
C TYR A 176 2.87 -3.87 -12.05
N CYS A 177 3.13 -4.68 -13.05
CA CYS A 177 3.95 -4.32 -14.21
C CYS A 177 3.10 -4.26 -15.48
N ARG A 178 3.44 -3.36 -16.42
CA ARG A 178 2.89 -3.40 -17.78
C ARG A 178 3.65 -4.45 -18.57
N GLY A 179 2.91 -5.33 -19.25
CA GLY A 179 3.48 -6.26 -20.21
C GLY A 179 4.15 -5.52 -21.38
N TYR A 180 5.04 -6.20 -22.10
CA TYR A 180 5.47 -5.71 -23.40
C TYR A 180 4.24 -5.73 -24.31
N ASP A 181 3.88 -4.56 -24.87
CA ASP A 181 2.89 -4.50 -25.93
C ASP A 181 3.47 -5.30 -27.10
N ASN A 182 2.83 -6.41 -27.42
CA ASN A 182 3.10 -7.11 -28.68
C ASN A 182 2.61 -6.18 -29.78
N VAL A 183 3.55 -5.44 -30.37
CA VAL A 183 3.34 -4.65 -31.59
C VAL A 183 3.10 -5.60 -32.76
#